data_2af9382c8b9f25b814eb3d2a235078e0
#
_entry.id   2af9382c8b9f25b814eb3d2a235078e0
#
_cell.length_a   1.000
_cell.length_b   1.000
_cell.length_c   1.000
_cell.angle_alpha   90.00
_cell.angle_beta   90.00
_cell.angle_gamma   90.00
#
_symmetry.space_group_name_H-M   'P 1'
#
loop_
_entity.id
_entity.type
_entity.pdbx_description
1 polymer ?
#
loop_
_entity_poly.entity_id
_entity_poly.type
_entity_poly.pdbx_seq_one_letter_code
_entity_poly.pdbx_strand_id
1 'polypeptide(L)'
;MNNLPAVQEYQDTLQAAALVFLERHRCEHLGDDQQLFDRAVQHLIADYDVLTRTAEKLVHLASSEMVAASNRQRIDIASSTSTHTVIFDTATGKAWAIPVSLIYERILIAPDNGRFRVTAS
;
A
#
# COMPACT_ATOMS: atom_id res chain seq x y z
N MET A 1 2.79 5.94 -35.69
CA MET A 1 1.49 5.45 -35.29
C MET A 1 1.49 4.46 -34.14
N ASN A 2 2.56 3.81 -33.86
CA ASN A 2 2.61 2.80 -32.81
C ASN A 2 3.26 3.33 -31.54
N ASN A 3 2.87 4.55 -31.13
CA ASN A 3 3.35 5.12 -29.88
C ASN A 3 2.56 4.62 -28.67
N LEU A 4 1.40 3.96 -28.93
CA LEU A 4 0.53 3.52 -27.84
C LEU A 4 1.20 2.55 -26.87
N PRO A 5 1.94 1.50 -27.35
CA PRO A 5 2.62 0.61 -26.40
C PRO A 5 3.67 1.34 -25.56
N ALA A 6 4.46 2.23 -26.17
CA ALA A 6 5.48 2.98 -25.45
C ALA A 6 4.85 3.96 -24.45
N VAL A 7 3.78 4.65 -24.85
CA VAL A 7 3.05 5.56 -23.97
C VAL A 7 2.44 4.78 -22.81
N GLN A 8 1.85 3.62 -23.09
CA GLN A 8 1.25 2.80 -22.06
C GLN A 8 2.29 2.27 -21.08
N GLU A 9 3.44 1.83 -21.59
CA GLU A 9 4.53 1.37 -20.73
C GLU A 9 5.05 2.48 -19.83
N TYR A 10 5.15 3.70 -20.36
CA TYR A 10 5.57 4.84 -19.55
C TYR A 10 4.56 5.14 -18.45
N GLN A 11 3.28 5.14 -18.79
CA GLN A 11 2.22 5.38 -17.81
C GLN A 11 2.18 4.27 -16.76
N ASP A 12 2.39 3.02 -17.18
CA ASP A 12 2.45 1.89 -16.24
C ASP A 12 3.62 2.05 -15.28
N THR A 13 4.76 2.52 -15.77
CA THR A 13 5.92 2.80 -14.93
C THR A 13 5.62 3.89 -13.90
N LEU A 14 4.96 4.95 -14.34
CA LEU A 14 4.59 6.05 -13.45
C LEU A 14 3.54 5.60 -12.43
N GLN A 15 2.58 4.77 -12.85
CA GLN A 15 1.58 4.23 -11.94
C GLN A 15 2.24 3.34 -10.89
N ALA A 16 3.20 2.51 -11.31
CA ALA A 16 3.96 1.67 -10.38
C ALA A 16 4.76 2.52 -9.39
N ALA A 17 5.35 3.61 -9.85
CA ALA A 17 6.07 4.53 -8.98
C ALA A 17 5.12 5.17 -7.95
N ALA A 18 3.93 5.56 -8.38
CA ALA A 18 2.91 6.09 -7.49
C ALA A 18 2.49 5.05 -6.45
N LEU A 19 2.30 3.80 -6.87
CA LEU A 19 1.92 2.71 -5.97
C LEU A 19 2.99 2.47 -4.90
N VAL A 20 4.26 2.44 -5.30
CA VAL A 20 5.37 2.28 -4.37
C VAL A 20 5.39 3.43 -3.37
N PHE A 21 5.18 4.66 -3.83
CA PHE A 21 5.13 5.82 -2.94
C PHE A 21 3.98 5.70 -1.93
N LEU A 22 2.79 5.36 -2.41
CA LEU A 22 1.61 5.22 -1.56
C LEU A 22 1.81 4.12 -0.51
N GLU A 23 2.33 2.98 -0.91
CA GLU A 23 2.57 1.86 0.00
C GLU A 23 3.64 2.21 1.05
N ARG A 24 4.68 2.93 0.64
CA ARG A 24 5.76 3.31 1.54
C ARG A 24 5.29 4.29 2.61
N HIS A 25 4.43 5.24 2.23
CA HIS A 25 4.07 6.36 3.09
C HIS A 25 2.67 6.26 3.71
N ARG A 26 1.91 5.21 3.38
CA ARG A 26 0.53 5.12 3.85
C ARG A 26 0.39 5.14 5.37
N CYS A 27 1.36 4.55 6.07
CA CYS A 27 1.32 4.51 7.53
C CYS A 27 1.60 5.87 8.17
N GLU A 28 2.21 6.79 7.43
CA GLU A 28 2.46 8.15 7.91
C GLU A 28 1.19 8.99 7.91
N HIS A 29 0.16 8.57 7.16
CA HIS A 29 -1.07 9.32 6.95
C HIS A 29 -2.30 8.49 7.29
N LEU A 30 -2.25 7.77 8.41
CA LEU A 30 -3.31 6.82 8.76
C LEU A 30 -4.69 7.45 8.95
N GLY A 31 -4.77 8.72 9.16
CA GLY A 31 -6.05 9.40 9.29
C GLY A 31 -6.32 10.41 8.20
N ASP A 32 -5.49 10.46 7.15
CA ASP A 32 -5.59 11.51 6.14
C ASP A 32 -5.14 10.98 4.78
N ASP A 33 -6.06 10.27 4.11
CA ASP A 33 -5.80 9.73 2.78
C ASP A 33 -5.59 10.82 1.74
N GLN A 34 -6.23 11.98 1.91
CA GLN A 34 -6.09 13.09 0.97
C GLN A 34 -4.67 13.65 1.00
N GLN A 35 -4.07 13.76 2.17
CA GLN A 35 -2.70 14.24 2.30
C GLN A 35 -1.73 13.28 1.64
N LEU A 36 -1.94 11.97 1.82
CA LEU A 36 -1.12 10.96 1.17
C LEU A 36 -1.25 11.07 -0.36
N PHE A 37 -2.48 11.24 -0.85
CA PHE A 37 -2.76 11.39 -2.26
C PHE A 37 -2.01 12.61 -2.82
N ASP A 38 -2.14 13.76 -2.16
CA ASP A 38 -1.52 15.00 -2.60
C ASP A 38 0.01 14.89 -2.63
N ARG A 39 0.61 14.23 -1.64
CA ARG A 39 2.05 14.00 -1.62
C ARG A 39 2.49 13.12 -2.79
N ALA A 40 1.72 12.09 -3.11
CA ALA A 40 2.03 11.21 -4.24
C ALA A 40 1.96 11.97 -5.57
N VAL A 41 0.95 12.84 -5.73
CA VAL A 41 0.84 13.68 -6.92
C VAL A 41 2.06 14.56 -7.06
N GLN A 42 2.47 15.24 -5.98
CA GLN A 42 3.64 16.11 -6.01
C GLN A 42 4.93 15.33 -6.29
N HIS A 43 5.02 14.11 -5.80
CA HIS A 43 6.16 13.24 -6.08
C HIS A 43 6.30 12.95 -7.58
N LEU A 44 5.19 12.62 -8.24
CA LEU A 44 5.22 12.36 -9.69
C LEU A 44 5.57 13.63 -10.48
N ILE A 45 5.02 14.77 -10.07
CA ILE A 45 5.31 16.03 -10.75
C ILE A 45 6.79 16.40 -10.60
N ALA A 46 7.32 16.29 -9.39
CA ALA A 46 8.70 16.71 -9.10
C ALA A 46 9.73 15.76 -9.71
N ASP A 47 9.50 14.45 -9.60
CA ASP A 47 10.51 13.45 -9.98
C ASP A 47 10.42 13.02 -11.44
N TYR A 48 9.24 13.10 -12.04
CA TYR A 48 9.00 12.60 -13.39
C TYR A 48 8.52 13.68 -14.36
N ASP A 49 8.36 14.90 -13.89
CA ASP A 49 7.99 16.06 -14.71
C ASP A 49 6.75 15.81 -15.56
N VAL A 50 5.69 15.31 -14.92
CA VAL A 50 4.43 15.06 -15.59
C VAL A 50 3.43 16.17 -15.28
N LEU A 51 2.41 16.30 -16.15
CA LEU A 51 1.35 17.27 -15.94
C LEU A 51 0.53 16.89 -14.71
N THR A 52 0.02 17.89 -14.00
CA THR A 52 -0.78 17.70 -12.80
C THR A 52 -1.94 16.75 -13.04
N ARG A 53 -2.68 16.94 -14.13
CA ARG A 53 -3.82 16.09 -14.46
C ARG A 53 -3.40 14.63 -14.64
N THR A 54 -2.29 14.39 -15.31
CA THR A 54 -1.76 13.04 -15.52
C THR A 54 -1.34 12.45 -14.19
N ALA A 55 -0.64 13.21 -13.36
CA ALA A 55 -0.22 12.74 -12.04
C ALA A 55 -1.41 12.36 -11.18
N GLU A 56 -2.45 13.20 -11.15
CA GLU A 56 -3.66 12.91 -10.39
C GLU A 56 -4.34 11.62 -10.86
N LYS A 57 -4.44 11.42 -12.17
CA LYS A 57 -5.02 10.21 -12.73
C LYS A 57 -4.25 8.96 -12.32
N LEU A 58 -2.91 9.02 -12.45
CA LEU A 58 -2.05 7.86 -12.16
C LEU A 58 -2.05 7.54 -10.66
N VAL A 59 -2.04 8.55 -9.81
CA VAL A 59 -2.13 8.34 -8.35
C VAL A 59 -3.48 7.75 -7.98
N HIS A 60 -4.56 8.22 -8.63
CA HIS A 60 -5.89 7.66 -8.38
C HIS A 60 -5.95 6.18 -8.74
N LEU A 61 -5.39 5.80 -9.90
CA LEU A 61 -5.34 4.40 -10.31
C LEU A 61 -4.49 3.56 -9.36
N ALA A 62 -3.33 4.08 -8.95
CA ALA A 62 -2.46 3.40 -8.00
C ALA A 62 -3.12 3.24 -6.63
N SER A 63 -3.84 4.26 -6.18
CA SER A 63 -4.58 4.21 -4.92
C SER A 63 -5.65 3.13 -4.95
N SER A 64 -6.38 3.02 -6.05
CA SER A 64 -7.39 1.97 -6.22
C SER A 64 -6.76 0.58 -6.20
N GLU A 65 -5.61 0.44 -6.85
CA GLU A 65 -4.86 -0.82 -6.87
C GLU A 65 -4.39 -1.20 -5.47
N MET A 66 -3.88 -0.23 -4.70
CA MET A 66 -3.43 -0.46 -3.33
C MET A 66 -4.58 -0.90 -2.43
N VAL A 67 -5.75 -0.25 -2.55
CA VAL A 67 -6.93 -0.61 -1.76
C VAL A 67 -7.39 -2.02 -2.12
N ALA A 68 -7.43 -2.36 -3.41
CA ALA A 68 -7.82 -3.69 -3.85
C ALA A 68 -6.88 -4.75 -3.31
N ALA A 69 -5.56 -4.50 -3.36
CA ALA A 69 -4.56 -5.42 -2.83
C ALA A 69 -4.68 -5.59 -1.31
N SER A 70 -4.91 -4.48 -0.60
CA SER A 70 -5.07 -4.51 0.85
C SER A 70 -6.29 -5.31 1.30
N ASN A 71 -7.32 -5.36 0.46
CA ASN A 71 -8.55 -6.07 0.79
C ASN A 71 -8.48 -7.56 0.49
N ARG A 72 -7.41 -8.04 -0.16
CA ARG A 72 -7.25 -9.47 -0.45
C ARG A 72 -6.87 -10.26 0.80
N GLN A 73 -6.03 -9.69 1.64
CA GLN A 73 -5.62 -10.35 2.88
C GLN A 73 -6.45 -9.78 4.02
N ARG A 74 -7.08 -10.65 4.78
CA ARG A 74 -7.95 -10.29 5.89
C ARG A 74 -7.65 -11.15 7.10
N ILE A 75 -7.91 -10.59 8.29
CA ILE A 75 -7.83 -11.37 9.52
C ILE A 75 -9.11 -12.19 9.66
N ASP A 76 -8.94 -13.49 9.85
CA ASP A 76 -10.06 -14.37 10.20
C ASP A 76 -10.23 -14.31 11.72
N ILE A 77 -11.15 -13.46 12.17
CA ILE A 77 -11.37 -13.21 13.60
C ILE A 77 -11.84 -14.47 14.31
N ALA A 78 -12.68 -15.26 13.66
CA ALA A 78 -13.23 -16.47 14.27
C ALA A 78 -12.16 -17.52 14.55
N SER A 79 -11.13 -17.59 13.70
CA SER A 79 -10.05 -18.56 13.84
C SER A 79 -8.85 -18.01 14.60
N SER A 80 -8.78 -16.70 14.83
CA SER A 80 -7.67 -16.07 15.55
C SER A 80 -7.85 -16.21 17.05
N THR A 81 -6.72 -16.30 17.77
CA THR A 81 -6.70 -16.38 19.23
C THR A 81 -5.80 -15.26 19.78
N SER A 82 -5.66 -15.23 21.11
CA SER A 82 -4.78 -14.22 21.74
C SER A 82 -3.31 -14.48 21.46
N THR A 83 -2.94 -15.66 21.00
CA THR A 83 -1.54 -16.00 20.72
C THR A 83 -1.24 -16.18 19.24
N HIS A 84 -2.26 -16.31 18.40
CA HIS A 84 -2.11 -16.52 16.96
C HIS A 84 -3.10 -15.71 16.17
N THR A 85 -2.61 -15.06 15.13
CA THR A 85 -3.46 -14.34 14.18
C THR A 85 -3.58 -15.18 12.92
N VAL A 86 -4.80 -15.40 12.46
CA VAL A 86 -5.05 -16.12 11.22
C VAL A 86 -5.32 -15.08 10.13
N ILE A 87 -4.52 -15.13 9.08
CA ILE A 87 -4.67 -14.25 7.90
C ILE A 87 -5.15 -15.11 6.75
N PHE A 88 -6.20 -14.64 6.10
CA PHE A 88 -6.84 -15.34 4.99
C PHE A 88 -6.69 -14.50 3.71
N ASP A 89 -6.25 -15.15 2.61
CA ASP A 89 -6.14 -14.52 1.29
C ASP A 89 -7.37 -14.91 0.47
N THR A 90 -8.21 -13.93 0.18
CA THR A 90 -9.46 -14.17 -0.55
C THR A 90 -9.23 -14.60 -1.99
N ALA A 91 -8.09 -14.23 -2.58
CA ALA A 91 -7.79 -14.55 -3.97
C ALA A 91 -7.39 -16.03 -4.16
N THR A 92 -6.63 -16.59 -3.21
CA THR A 92 -6.11 -17.96 -3.31
C THR A 92 -6.81 -18.94 -2.39
N GLY A 93 -7.57 -18.46 -1.42
CA GLY A 93 -8.21 -19.29 -0.40
C GLY A 93 -7.25 -19.82 0.66
N LYS A 94 -5.99 -19.38 0.64
CA LYS A 94 -5.00 -19.82 1.63
C LYS A 94 -5.15 -19.06 2.92
N ALA A 95 -4.84 -19.73 4.03
CA ALA A 95 -4.84 -19.13 5.36
C ALA A 95 -3.55 -19.48 6.08
N TRP A 96 -3.06 -18.54 6.89
CA TRP A 96 -1.86 -18.71 7.68
C TRP A 96 -2.15 -18.38 9.14
N ALA A 97 -1.74 -19.25 10.05
CA ALA A 97 -1.77 -18.96 11.48
C ALA A 97 -0.36 -18.46 11.86
N ILE A 98 -0.28 -17.22 12.32
CA ILE A 98 0.98 -16.59 12.65
C ILE A 98 1.03 -16.31 14.14
N PRO A 99 2.07 -16.83 14.86
CA PRO A 99 2.21 -16.50 16.28
C PRO A 99 2.35 -15.00 16.49
N VAL A 100 1.63 -14.46 17.46
CA VAL A 100 1.70 -13.03 17.79
C VAL A 100 3.13 -12.65 18.21
N SER A 101 3.83 -13.56 18.91
CA SER A 101 5.23 -13.33 19.29
C SER A 101 6.13 -13.13 18.08
N LEU A 102 5.88 -13.86 17.00
CA LEU A 102 6.66 -13.72 15.78
C LEU A 102 6.42 -12.35 15.12
N ILE A 103 5.17 -11.91 15.10
CA ILE A 103 4.84 -10.57 14.59
C ILE A 103 5.58 -9.51 15.40
N TYR A 104 5.55 -9.63 16.72
CA TYR A 104 6.24 -8.69 17.59
C TYR A 104 7.75 -8.67 17.33
N GLU A 105 8.39 -9.84 17.30
CA GLU A 105 9.83 -9.95 17.16
C GLU A 105 10.32 -9.53 15.78
N ARG A 106 9.59 -9.88 14.73
CA ARG A 106 10.06 -9.68 13.36
C ARG A 106 9.61 -8.36 12.74
N ILE A 107 8.53 -7.78 13.28
CA ILE A 107 7.92 -6.60 12.66
C ILE A 107 7.92 -5.42 13.63
N LEU A 108 7.36 -5.59 14.82
CA LEU A 108 7.10 -4.45 15.70
C LEU A 108 8.36 -3.92 16.37
N ILE A 109 9.35 -4.76 16.69
CA ILE A 109 10.61 -4.29 17.25
C ILE A 109 11.73 -4.20 16.21
N ALA A 110 11.40 -4.40 14.93
CA ALA A 110 12.38 -4.25 13.86
C ALA A 110 12.80 -2.78 13.72
N PRO A 111 14.01 -2.52 13.15
CA PRO A 111 14.50 -1.14 13.01
C PRO A 111 13.57 -0.22 12.22
N ASP A 112 12.74 -0.76 11.34
CA ASP A 112 11.80 0.02 10.54
C ASP A 112 10.41 0.13 11.15
N ASN A 113 10.27 -0.11 12.45
CA ASN A 113 8.98 -0.13 13.12
C ASN A 113 8.28 1.24 13.16
N GLY A 114 8.98 2.31 12.75
CA GLY A 114 8.37 3.63 12.63
C GLY A 114 7.22 3.69 11.63
N ARG A 115 7.05 2.65 10.79
CA ARG A 115 5.90 2.53 9.89
C ARG A 115 4.60 2.27 10.64
N PHE A 116 4.67 1.83 11.88
CA PHE A 116 3.50 1.42 12.64
C PHE A 116 3.23 2.42 13.76
N ARG A 117 1.94 2.61 14.02
CA ARG A 117 1.50 3.55 15.04
C ARG A 117 1.18 2.80 16.32
N VAL A 118 1.77 3.27 17.43
CA VAL A 118 1.42 2.77 18.75
C VAL A 118 0.07 3.38 19.14
N THR A 119 -0.87 2.52 19.52
CA THR A 119 -2.18 2.97 19.99
C THR A 119 -2.21 2.93 21.51
N ALA A 120 -2.76 3.97 22.10
CA ALA A 120 -2.99 3.98 23.55
C ALA A 120 -4.13 3.03 23.87
N SER A 121 -3.96 2.24 24.89
CA SER A 121 -4.99 1.28 25.33
C SER A 121 -5.68 1.77 26.59
#